data_1cabb7964912174399a6c7d4ac590063
#
_entry.id   1cabb7964912174399a6c7d4ac590063
#
_cell.length_a   1.000
_cell.length_b   1.000
_cell.length_c   1.000
_cell.angle_alpha   90.00
_cell.angle_beta   90.00
_cell.angle_gamma   90.00
#
_symmetry.space_group_name_H-M   'P 1'
#
loop_
_entity.id
_entity.type
_entity.pdbx_description
1 polymer ?
#
loop_
_entity_poly.entity_id
_entity_poly.type
_entity_poly.pdbx_seq_one_letter_code
_entity_poly.pdbx_strand_id
1 'polypeptide(L)'
;MGKMSVNLLGIELDNPIIPASGTFGFGYEFNELYDINILGTFSFKGTTKDPRFGNPTPRIAECPNGMINAVGLQNPGVDKVISEELPKLTKVFHKKVMANVSGFSVEDYAYTCEKIDKEDCVGWIEVNVSCPNVHGGGMSFGTSPEAASEVVRAVKKVTTKPIIVKLSPNVTDIVAIAKACEEAGADGISLVNTFLGMRIDLNKKRPVIANKMGGFSGPAIFPIALRMVYQVSHAVKIPVVGMGGVSSAEDVIEMMLAGATAVEVGAANLVDPFACKKIIEDLPRVMEKYKIESLQSIIGGCE
;
A
#
# COMPACT_ATOMS: atom_id res chain seq x y z
N MET A 1 19.80 -14.66 -7.33
CA MET A 1 18.78 -13.63 -7.58
C MET A 1 18.84 -13.18 -9.04
N GLY A 2 17.69 -13.00 -9.68
CA GLY A 2 17.60 -12.38 -11.00
C GLY A 2 17.95 -10.88 -10.95
N LYS A 3 18.24 -10.26 -12.13
CA LYS A 3 18.58 -8.82 -12.16
C LYS A 3 17.48 -7.90 -11.58
N MET A 4 16.21 -8.29 -11.69
CA MET A 4 15.07 -7.54 -11.16
C MET A 4 14.59 -8.00 -9.80
N SER A 5 15.07 -9.15 -9.28
CA SER A 5 14.58 -9.69 -8.03
C SER A 5 15.06 -8.87 -6.83
N VAL A 6 14.18 -8.81 -5.82
CA VAL A 6 14.47 -8.16 -4.53
C VAL A 6 14.02 -9.09 -3.38
N ASN A 7 14.66 -8.95 -2.22
CA ASN A 7 14.23 -9.65 -1.02
C ASN A 7 13.41 -8.71 -0.13
N LEU A 8 12.15 -9.07 0.11
CA LEU A 8 11.30 -8.34 1.05
C LEU A 8 11.02 -9.23 2.27
N LEU A 9 11.67 -8.92 3.38
CA LEU A 9 11.47 -9.59 4.67
C LEU A 9 11.57 -11.14 4.59
N GLY A 10 12.59 -11.62 3.88
CA GLY A 10 12.90 -13.05 3.75
C GLY A 10 12.20 -13.76 2.59
N ILE A 11 11.31 -13.10 1.86
CA ILE A 11 10.67 -13.65 0.65
C ILE A 11 11.26 -12.98 -0.59
N GLU A 12 11.77 -13.79 -1.52
CA GLU A 12 12.27 -13.29 -2.81
C GLU A 12 11.09 -12.97 -3.73
N LEU A 13 11.09 -11.75 -4.28
CA LEU A 13 10.18 -11.28 -5.32
C LEU A 13 10.93 -11.27 -6.64
N ASP A 14 10.32 -11.76 -7.72
CA ASP A 14 10.93 -11.77 -9.07
C ASP A 14 11.21 -10.36 -9.60
N ASN A 15 10.45 -9.39 -9.12
CA ASN A 15 10.59 -7.95 -9.38
C ASN A 15 9.96 -7.15 -8.23
N PRO A 16 10.26 -5.85 -8.06
CA PRO A 16 9.80 -5.06 -6.93
C PRO A 16 8.36 -4.55 -7.04
N ILE A 17 7.62 -4.87 -8.10
CA ILE A 17 6.33 -4.25 -8.39
C ILE A 17 5.18 -4.93 -7.63
N ILE A 18 4.44 -4.11 -6.89
CA ILE A 18 3.32 -4.51 -6.05
C ILE A 18 2.10 -3.62 -6.39
N PRO A 19 1.05 -4.11 -7.04
CA PRO A 19 -0.22 -3.38 -7.08
C PRO A 19 -0.71 -3.03 -5.67
N ALA A 20 -1.00 -1.74 -5.44
CA ALA A 20 -1.41 -1.21 -4.14
C ALA A 20 -2.82 -1.64 -3.76
N SER A 21 -3.05 -1.90 -2.49
CA SER A 21 -4.39 -2.20 -1.97
C SER A 21 -5.42 -1.13 -2.34
N GLY A 22 -6.61 -1.60 -2.73
CA GLY A 22 -7.71 -0.74 -3.17
C GLY A 22 -7.70 -0.39 -4.66
N THR A 23 -6.67 -0.80 -5.42
CA THR A 23 -6.56 -0.57 -6.87
C THR A 23 -6.48 -1.85 -7.69
N PHE A 24 -6.45 -3.01 -7.02
CA PHE A 24 -6.24 -4.31 -7.67
C PHE A 24 -7.22 -5.40 -7.17
N GLY A 25 -8.28 -5.04 -6.44
CA GLY A 25 -9.26 -5.97 -5.91
C GLY A 25 -8.64 -7.08 -5.06
N PHE A 26 -9.02 -8.33 -5.34
CA PHE A 26 -8.38 -9.53 -4.80
C PHE A 26 -7.47 -10.23 -5.84
N GLY A 27 -7.19 -9.57 -6.97
CA GLY A 27 -6.25 -10.00 -8.00
C GLY A 27 -6.87 -10.88 -9.08
N TYR A 28 -7.78 -11.78 -8.77
CA TYR A 28 -8.37 -12.69 -9.75
C TYR A 28 -9.15 -11.94 -10.84
N GLU A 29 -9.69 -10.75 -10.55
CA GLU A 29 -10.37 -9.89 -11.52
C GLU A 29 -9.39 -9.40 -12.60
N PHE A 30 -8.16 -9.08 -12.22
CA PHE A 30 -7.11 -8.67 -13.16
C PHE A 30 -6.51 -9.84 -13.94
N ASN A 31 -6.60 -11.07 -13.40
CA ASN A 31 -6.18 -12.27 -14.12
C ASN A 31 -7.01 -12.55 -15.36
N GLU A 32 -8.22 -11.99 -15.46
CA GLU A 32 -9.03 -12.03 -16.70
C GLU A 32 -8.40 -11.19 -17.84
N LEU A 33 -7.53 -10.23 -17.51
CA LEU A 33 -6.89 -9.33 -18.48
C LEU A 33 -5.48 -9.80 -18.87
N TYR A 34 -4.71 -10.31 -17.90
CA TYR A 34 -3.35 -10.83 -18.12
C TYR A 34 -2.93 -11.76 -16.98
N ASP A 35 -1.92 -12.60 -17.23
CA ASP A 35 -1.36 -13.47 -16.18
C ASP A 35 -0.70 -12.63 -15.08
N ILE A 36 -1.36 -12.52 -13.94
CA ILE A 36 -0.90 -11.73 -12.79
C ILE A 36 0.33 -12.34 -12.10
N ASN A 37 0.75 -13.57 -12.44
CA ASN A 37 1.98 -14.16 -11.92
C ASN A 37 3.26 -13.43 -12.40
N ILE A 38 3.14 -12.50 -13.37
CA ILE A 38 4.25 -11.58 -13.72
C ILE A 38 4.62 -10.64 -12.57
N LEU A 39 3.69 -10.31 -11.66
CA LEU A 39 3.91 -9.41 -10.52
C LEU A 39 4.88 -10.02 -9.51
N GLY A 40 5.64 -9.21 -8.81
CA GLY A 40 6.41 -9.65 -7.64
C GLY A 40 5.48 -10.21 -6.56
N THR A 41 4.53 -9.41 -6.16
CA THR A 41 3.37 -9.74 -5.32
C THR A 41 2.30 -8.66 -5.54
N PHE A 42 1.22 -8.66 -4.76
CA PHE A 42 0.28 -7.54 -4.66
C PHE A 42 -0.34 -7.45 -3.27
N SER A 43 -0.77 -6.23 -2.91
CA SER A 43 -1.51 -5.96 -1.69
C SER A 43 -3.01 -6.01 -2.00
N PHE A 44 -3.72 -7.03 -1.51
CA PHE A 44 -5.13 -7.18 -1.79
C PHE A 44 -6.00 -6.16 -1.04
N LYS A 45 -7.28 -6.10 -1.39
CA LYS A 45 -8.24 -5.14 -0.86
C LYS A 45 -8.22 -5.08 0.66
N GLY A 46 -8.10 -3.86 1.21
CA GLY A 46 -8.12 -3.61 2.64
C GLY A 46 -9.29 -4.28 3.34
N THR A 47 -8.97 -5.16 4.26
CA THR A 47 -9.88 -6.05 4.98
C THR A 47 -10.13 -5.53 6.39
N THR A 48 -11.38 -5.50 6.81
CA THR A 48 -11.80 -5.15 8.17
C THR A 48 -12.45 -6.36 8.84
N LYS A 49 -12.56 -6.32 10.17
CA LYS A 49 -13.24 -7.34 10.96
C LYS A 49 -14.63 -7.63 10.39
N ASP A 50 -15.46 -6.60 10.31
CA ASP A 50 -16.83 -6.70 9.81
C ASP A 50 -16.92 -6.21 8.35
N PRO A 51 -17.91 -6.68 7.56
CA PRO A 51 -18.14 -6.21 6.20
C PRO A 51 -18.52 -4.72 6.17
N ARG A 52 -18.11 -4.02 5.11
CA ARG A 52 -18.38 -2.60 4.92
C ARG A 52 -18.88 -2.32 3.52
N PHE A 53 -19.97 -1.57 3.41
CA PHE A 53 -20.49 -1.07 2.12
C PHE A 53 -19.70 0.12 1.55
N GLY A 54 -18.88 0.77 2.41
CA GLY A 54 -18.18 2.00 2.07
C GLY A 54 -19.06 3.24 2.22
N ASN A 55 -18.53 4.37 1.76
CA ASN A 55 -19.19 5.68 1.86
C ASN A 55 -20.23 5.88 0.75
N PRO A 56 -21.17 6.83 0.92
CA PRO A 56 -22.14 7.23 -0.12
C PRO A 56 -21.43 7.70 -1.40
N THR A 57 -22.08 7.48 -2.54
CA THR A 57 -21.64 7.99 -3.86
C THR A 57 -22.17 9.42 -4.10
N PRO A 58 -21.48 10.22 -4.97
CA PRO A 58 -20.19 9.93 -5.63
C PRO A 58 -19.04 9.93 -4.64
N ARG A 59 -18.15 8.93 -4.75
CA ARG A 59 -17.04 8.74 -3.80
C ARG A 59 -15.67 8.66 -4.48
N ILE A 60 -15.64 8.87 -5.79
CA ILE A 60 -14.43 8.95 -6.62
C ILE A 60 -14.65 10.10 -7.61
N ALA A 61 -13.61 10.88 -7.88
CA ALA A 61 -13.61 11.90 -8.92
C ALA A 61 -12.21 12.09 -9.50
N GLU A 62 -12.15 12.33 -10.81
CA GLU A 62 -10.92 12.69 -11.50
C GLU A 62 -10.48 14.12 -11.15
N CYS A 63 -9.18 14.31 -11.14
CA CYS A 63 -8.50 15.58 -10.96
C CYS A 63 -7.39 15.73 -12.00
N PRO A 64 -6.92 16.95 -12.32
CA PRO A 64 -5.70 17.10 -13.09
C PRO A 64 -4.54 16.30 -12.47
N ASN A 65 -3.92 15.42 -13.27
CA ASN A 65 -2.80 14.56 -12.87
C ASN A 65 -3.08 13.66 -11.64
N GLY A 66 -4.34 13.27 -11.42
CA GLY A 66 -4.68 12.39 -10.31
C GLY A 66 -6.17 12.19 -10.11
N MET A 67 -6.52 11.66 -8.95
CA MET A 67 -7.89 11.39 -8.57
C MET A 67 -8.11 11.60 -7.07
N ILE A 68 -9.34 11.92 -6.69
CA ILE A 68 -9.79 11.96 -5.29
C ILE A 68 -10.71 10.78 -5.04
N ASN A 69 -10.52 10.09 -3.94
CA ASN A 69 -11.42 9.03 -3.50
C ASN A 69 -11.75 9.12 -2.01
N ALA A 70 -12.95 8.69 -1.67
CA ALA A 70 -13.41 8.43 -0.32
C ALA A 70 -14.26 7.15 -0.34
N VAL A 71 -13.70 6.04 -0.81
CA VAL A 71 -14.41 4.75 -0.95
C VAL A 71 -14.90 4.21 0.39
N GLY A 72 -14.16 4.43 1.49
CA GLY A 72 -14.60 4.08 2.83
C GLY A 72 -14.44 2.59 3.17
N LEU A 73 -13.37 1.97 2.69
CA LEU A 73 -13.00 0.58 3.00
C LEU A 73 -14.09 -0.45 2.63
N GLN A 74 -14.78 -0.27 1.51
CA GLN A 74 -15.73 -1.30 1.04
C GLN A 74 -15.00 -2.64 0.92
N ASN A 75 -15.44 -3.63 1.71
CA ASN A 75 -14.90 -4.99 1.70
C ASN A 75 -15.89 -5.97 2.36
N PRO A 76 -15.77 -7.30 2.09
CA PRO A 76 -16.74 -8.28 2.59
C PRO A 76 -16.52 -8.70 4.06
N GLY A 77 -15.50 -8.17 4.75
CA GLY A 77 -15.10 -8.61 6.10
C GLY A 77 -14.15 -9.80 6.06
N VAL A 78 -13.35 -9.97 7.13
CA VAL A 78 -12.27 -10.96 7.17
C VAL A 78 -12.76 -12.40 6.97
N ASP A 79 -13.93 -12.76 7.51
CA ASP A 79 -14.45 -14.12 7.39
C ASP A 79 -14.74 -14.51 5.94
N LYS A 80 -15.34 -13.61 5.16
CA LYS A 80 -15.58 -13.83 3.73
C LYS A 80 -14.30 -13.70 2.89
N VAL A 81 -13.37 -12.85 3.27
CA VAL A 81 -12.06 -12.82 2.61
C VAL A 81 -11.41 -14.20 2.68
N ILE A 82 -11.38 -14.81 3.85
CA ILE A 82 -10.77 -16.14 4.07
C ILE A 82 -11.58 -17.24 3.36
N SER A 83 -12.89 -17.24 3.51
CA SER A 83 -13.72 -18.35 3.00
C SER A 83 -14.08 -18.27 1.52
N GLU A 84 -14.08 -17.08 0.91
CA GLU A 84 -14.53 -16.88 -0.47
C GLU A 84 -13.45 -16.28 -1.37
N GLU A 85 -12.76 -15.21 -0.94
CA GLU A 85 -11.87 -14.45 -1.82
C GLU A 85 -10.48 -15.09 -1.97
N LEU A 86 -9.84 -15.51 -0.87
CA LEU A 86 -8.54 -16.18 -0.93
C LEU A 86 -8.59 -17.52 -1.69
N PRO A 87 -9.64 -18.37 -1.56
CA PRO A 87 -9.78 -19.56 -2.41
C PRO A 87 -9.92 -19.29 -3.91
N LYS A 88 -10.49 -18.15 -4.31
CA LYS A 88 -10.52 -17.74 -5.73
C LYS A 88 -9.13 -17.28 -6.19
N LEU A 89 -8.48 -16.47 -5.36
CA LEU A 89 -7.15 -15.95 -5.62
C LEU A 89 -6.11 -17.05 -5.82
N THR A 90 -6.06 -18.03 -4.92
CA THR A 90 -5.05 -19.12 -4.96
C THR A 90 -5.16 -20.02 -6.19
N LYS A 91 -6.27 -19.98 -6.92
CA LYS A 91 -6.43 -20.68 -8.20
C LYS A 91 -5.65 -20.02 -9.35
N VAL A 92 -5.38 -18.72 -9.24
CA VAL A 92 -4.79 -17.93 -10.34
C VAL A 92 -3.45 -17.29 -9.99
N PHE A 93 -3.15 -17.11 -8.70
CA PHE A 93 -1.89 -16.52 -8.24
C PHE A 93 -1.16 -17.50 -7.30
N HIS A 94 0.09 -17.84 -7.65
CA HIS A 94 0.83 -18.94 -7.02
C HIS A 94 1.99 -18.46 -6.14
N LYS A 95 2.07 -17.16 -5.87
CA LYS A 95 3.06 -16.55 -4.98
C LYS A 95 2.40 -16.08 -3.68
N LYS A 96 3.21 -15.72 -2.69
CA LYS A 96 2.70 -15.10 -1.46
C LYS A 96 2.13 -13.72 -1.77
N VAL A 97 1.03 -13.36 -1.10
CA VAL A 97 0.37 -12.05 -1.22
C VAL A 97 0.53 -11.23 0.05
N MET A 98 0.37 -9.92 -0.07
CA MET A 98 0.32 -8.97 1.05
C MET A 98 -1.13 -8.73 1.45
N ALA A 99 -1.46 -8.98 2.70
CA ALA A 99 -2.79 -8.76 3.24
C ALA A 99 -2.92 -7.34 3.80
N ASN A 100 -3.64 -6.44 3.13
CA ASN A 100 -3.93 -5.13 3.71
C ASN A 100 -5.03 -5.24 4.76
N VAL A 101 -4.74 -4.84 5.99
CA VAL A 101 -5.67 -4.88 7.13
C VAL A 101 -5.92 -3.48 7.65
N SER A 102 -7.19 -3.19 7.90
CA SER A 102 -7.66 -1.94 8.48
C SER A 102 -8.60 -2.21 9.65
N GLY A 103 -8.64 -1.32 10.63
CA GLY A 103 -9.51 -1.42 11.81
C GLY A 103 -9.98 -0.05 12.29
N PHE A 104 -10.98 -0.04 13.16
CA PHE A 104 -11.52 1.17 13.80
C PHE A 104 -11.25 1.19 15.29
N SER A 105 -10.68 0.12 15.82
CA SER A 105 -10.12 0.00 17.16
C SER A 105 -8.87 -0.88 17.11
N VAL A 106 -8.05 -0.84 18.14
CA VAL A 106 -6.85 -1.69 18.27
C VAL A 106 -7.22 -3.17 18.23
N GLU A 107 -8.34 -3.52 18.86
CA GLU A 107 -8.89 -4.87 18.90
C GLU A 107 -9.34 -5.37 17.53
N ASP A 108 -9.91 -4.50 16.69
CA ASP A 108 -10.30 -4.85 15.31
C ASP A 108 -9.07 -5.22 14.47
N TYR A 109 -7.97 -4.45 14.61
CA TYR A 109 -6.70 -4.79 13.94
C TYR A 109 -6.18 -6.14 14.41
N ALA A 110 -6.08 -6.35 15.73
CA ALA A 110 -5.57 -7.60 16.30
C ALA A 110 -6.41 -8.80 15.85
N TYR A 111 -7.74 -8.71 15.95
CA TYR A 111 -8.66 -9.77 15.52
C TYR A 111 -8.51 -10.13 14.06
N THR A 112 -8.47 -9.11 13.18
CA THR A 112 -8.36 -9.33 11.74
C THR A 112 -7.01 -9.93 11.38
N CYS A 113 -5.92 -9.41 11.96
CA CYS A 113 -4.57 -9.90 11.72
C CYS A 113 -4.39 -11.35 12.22
N GLU A 114 -4.93 -11.71 13.41
CA GLU A 114 -4.89 -13.08 13.95
C GLU A 114 -5.55 -14.10 13.01
N LYS A 115 -6.66 -13.73 12.36
CA LYS A 115 -7.31 -14.60 11.39
C LYS A 115 -6.50 -14.75 10.11
N ILE A 116 -6.01 -13.64 9.57
CA ILE A 116 -5.20 -13.60 8.34
C ILE A 116 -3.84 -14.30 8.53
N ASP A 117 -3.28 -14.29 9.73
CA ASP A 117 -1.99 -14.95 10.04
C ASP A 117 -2.00 -16.46 9.74
N LYS A 118 -3.18 -17.09 9.79
CA LYS A 118 -3.37 -18.53 9.57
C LYS A 118 -3.41 -18.90 8.07
N GLU A 119 -3.47 -17.92 7.18
CA GLU A 119 -3.63 -18.16 5.74
C GLU A 119 -2.26 -18.36 5.06
N ASP A 120 -2.02 -19.55 4.53
CA ASP A 120 -0.73 -19.91 3.93
C ASP A 120 -0.35 -19.06 2.72
N CYS A 121 -1.32 -18.60 1.93
CA CYS A 121 -1.04 -17.74 0.76
C CYS A 121 -0.55 -16.35 1.15
N VAL A 122 -0.75 -15.91 2.39
CA VAL A 122 -0.30 -14.60 2.88
C VAL A 122 1.16 -14.66 3.32
N GLY A 123 2.00 -13.80 2.77
CA GLY A 123 3.42 -13.65 3.13
C GLY A 123 3.67 -12.51 4.12
N TRP A 124 2.89 -11.44 4.02
CA TRP A 124 3.01 -10.23 4.86
C TRP A 124 1.64 -9.68 5.21
N ILE A 125 1.56 -9.00 6.35
CA ILE A 125 0.38 -8.24 6.76
C ILE A 125 0.71 -6.75 6.68
N GLU A 126 0.05 -6.02 5.76
CA GLU A 126 0.15 -4.58 5.64
C GLU A 126 -0.90 -3.92 6.54
N VAL A 127 -0.46 -3.38 7.66
CA VAL A 127 -1.33 -2.73 8.66
C VAL A 127 -1.56 -1.27 8.27
N ASN A 128 -2.75 -0.97 7.76
CA ASN A 128 -3.11 0.37 7.30
C ASN A 128 -3.63 1.24 8.45
N VAL A 129 -2.75 2.02 9.07
CA VAL A 129 -3.09 2.90 10.20
C VAL A 129 -3.76 4.23 9.80
N SER A 130 -4.11 4.42 8.52
CA SER A 130 -4.77 5.65 8.05
C SER A 130 -6.27 5.70 8.36
N CYS A 131 -6.85 4.67 9.00
CA CYS A 131 -8.25 4.63 9.38
C CYS A 131 -8.53 5.44 10.64
N PRO A 132 -9.73 6.05 10.76
CA PRO A 132 -10.09 6.80 11.96
C PRO A 132 -10.23 5.89 13.18
N ASN A 133 -9.68 6.35 14.31
CA ASN A 133 -9.86 5.73 15.62
C ASN A 133 -11.18 6.20 16.24
N VAL A 134 -12.18 5.34 16.28
CA VAL A 134 -13.52 5.69 16.84
C VAL A 134 -13.47 6.00 18.33
N HIS A 135 -12.56 5.38 19.08
CA HIS A 135 -12.36 5.64 20.52
C HIS A 135 -11.49 6.87 20.78
N GLY A 136 -10.64 7.25 19.82
CA GLY A 136 -9.79 8.43 19.87
C GLY A 136 -10.39 9.68 19.22
N GLY A 137 -11.71 9.82 19.20
CA GLY A 137 -12.38 11.02 18.64
C GLY A 137 -12.36 11.14 17.13
N GLY A 138 -12.16 10.03 16.40
CA GLY A 138 -12.18 9.98 14.94
C GLY A 138 -10.86 10.39 14.26
N MET A 139 -9.80 10.67 15.00
CA MET A 139 -8.46 10.85 14.44
C MET A 139 -7.91 9.52 13.92
N SER A 140 -7.12 9.57 12.83
CA SER A 140 -6.45 8.38 12.29
C SER A 140 -5.39 7.87 13.28
N PHE A 141 -5.28 6.54 13.41
CA PHE A 141 -4.21 5.90 14.19
C PHE A 141 -2.80 6.32 13.70
N GLY A 142 -2.66 6.60 12.40
CA GLY A 142 -1.38 7.03 11.80
C GLY A 142 -1.07 8.51 11.96
N THR A 143 -1.77 9.26 12.80
CA THR A 143 -1.51 10.70 13.02
C THR A 143 -0.64 10.98 14.25
N SER A 144 -0.45 10.00 15.13
CA SER A 144 0.50 10.12 16.25
C SER A 144 1.36 8.86 16.40
N PRO A 145 2.63 9.03 16.85
CA PRO A 145 3.53 7.93 17.15
C PRO A 145 2.94 6.93 18.15
N GLU A 146 2.25 7.41 19.18
CA GLU A 146 1.68 6.62 20.26
C GLU A 146 0.56 5.70 19.73
N ALA A 147 -0.40 6.28 18.97
CA ALA A 147 -1.53 5.53 18.45
C ALA A 147 -1.09 4.48 17.40
N ALA A 148 -0.14 4.82 16.54
CA ALA A 148 0.42 3.87 15.58
C ALA A 148 1.16 2.72 16.30
N SER A 149 1.98 3.04 17.31
CA SER A 149 2.72 2.05 18.11
C SER A 149 1.79 1.11 18.87
N GLU A 150 0.66 1.59 19.37
CA GLU A 150 -0.33 0.77 20.08
C GLU A 150 -0.90 -0.31 19.16
N VAL A 151 -1.29 0.05 17.94
CA VAL A 151 -1.75 -0.90 16.93
C VAL A 151 -0.67 -1.92 16.60
N VAL A 152 0.56 -1.48 16.34
CA VAL A 152 1.69 -2.37 16.02
C VAL A 152 1.93 -3.39 17.12
N ARG A 153 2.01 -2.95 18.39
CA ARG A 153 2.21 -3.84 19.53
C ARG A 153 1.08 -4.86 19.69
N ALA A 154 -0.16 -4.45 19.44
CA ALA A 154 -1.31 -5.35 19.54
C ALA A 154 -1.29 -6.41 18.42
N VAL A 155 -1.01 -6.01 17.19
CA VAL A 155 -0.92 -6.92 16.04
C VAL A 155 0.26 -7.88 16.21
N LYS A 156 1.42 -7.39 16.66
CA LYS A 156 2.63 -8.22 16.86
C LYS A 156 2.43 -9.34 17.87
N LYS A 157 1.53 -9.18 18.84
CA LYS A 157 1.21 -10.23 19.83
C LYS A 157 0.42 -11.41 19.26
N VAL A 158 -0.27 -11.23 18.14
CA VAL A 158 -1.22 -12.19 17.58
C VAL A 158 -0.81 -12.70 16.20
N THR A 159 0.32 -12.23 15.65
CA THR A 159 0.80 -12.60 14.32
C THR A 159 2.21 -13.17 14.37
N THR A 160 2.49 -14.12 13.49
CA THR A 160 3.82 -14.69 13.22
C THR A 160 4.40 -14.18 11.91
N LYS A 161 3.55 -13.72 11.00
CA LYS A 161 3.96 -13.14 9.71
C LYS A 161 4.58 -11.75 9.90
N PRO A 162 5.49 -11.35 9.00
CA PRO A 162 6.04 -10.00 8.98
C PRO A 162 4.93 -8.93 8.85
N ILE A 163 5.06 -7.86 9.65
CA ILE A 163 4.13 -6.73 9.68
C ILE A 163 4.78 -5.55 8.98
N ILE A 164 4.12 -5.02 7.94
CA ILE A 164 4.48 -3.79 7.26
C ILE A 164 3.44 -2.72 7.62
N VAL A 165 3.86 -1.59 8.19
CA VAL A 165 2.92 -0.54 8.61
C VAL A 165 2.78 0.50 7.52
N LYS A 166 1.55 0.68 7.01
CA LYS A 166 1.23 1.66 5.96
C LYS A 166 0.90 3.02 6.55
N LEU A 167 1.81 3.98 6.31
CA LEU A 167 1.76 5.31 6.91
C LEU A 167 0.92 6.31 6.09
N SER A 168 0.27 7.22 6.83
CA SER A 168 -0.41 8.39 6.27
C SER A 168 0.58 9.52 6.00
N PRO A 169 0.49 10.22 4.85
CA PRO A 169 1.28 11.41 4.60
C PRO A 169 0.71 12.69 5.27
N ASN A 170 -0.50 12.60 5.85
CA ASN A 170 -1.22 13.76 6.39
C ASN A 170 -0.79 14.06 7.83
N VAL A 171 0.51 14.22 8.01
CA VAL A 171 1.18 14.43 9.30
C VAL A 171 2.30 15.44 9.14
N THR A 172 2.70 16.07 10.24
CA THR A 172 3.81 17.03 10.25
C THR A 172 5.17 16.32 10.18
N ASP A 173 5.33 15.21 10.90
CA ASP A 173 6.57 14.44 10.96
C ASP A 173 6.29 12.94 10.77
N ILE A 174 6.44 12.47 9.53
CA ILE A 174 6.26 11.06 9.18
C ILE A 174 7.40 10.18 9.71
N VAL A 175 8.59 10.76 9.90
CA VAL A 175 9.77 10.05 10.40
C VAL A 175 9.58 9.65 11.85
N ALA A 176 9.03 10.54 12.69
CA ALA A 176 8.71 10.23 14.07
C ALA A 176 7.75 9.04 14.20
N ILE A 177 6.73 8.97 13.33
CA ILE A 177 5.78 7.86 13.33
C ILE A 177 6.45 6.57 12.85
N ALA A 178 7.27 6.62 11.79
CA ALA A 178 7.99 5.46 11.28
C ALA A 178 8.91 4.84 12.33
N LYS A 179 9.69 5.65 13.05
CA LYS A 179 10.57 5.22 14.15
C LYS A 179 9.76 4.58 15.29
N ALA A 180 8.66 5.20 15.67
CA ALA A 180 7.81 4.64 16.72
C ALA A 180 7.18 3.29 16.34
N CYS A 181 6.84 3.09 15.05
CA CYS A 181 6.39 1.80 14.54
C CYS A 181 7.51 0.76 14.56
N GLU A 182 8.75 1.12 14.15
CA GLU A 182 9.92 0.24 14.23
C GLU A 182 10.19 -0.17 15.69
N GLU A 183 10.24 0.78 16.62
CA GLU A 183 10.42 0.53 18.06
C GLU A 183 9.30 -0.33 18.66
N ALA A 184 8.09 -0.25 18.11
CA ALA A 184 6.96 -1.08 18.52
C ALA A 184 7.01 -2.51 17.95
N GLY A 185 7.96 -2.82 17.06
CA GLY A 185 8.19 -4.15 16.50
C GLY A 185 7.64 -4.36 15.09
N ALA A 186 7.38 -3.30 14.32
CA ALA A 186 7.12 -3.42 12.90
C ALA A 186 8.33 -4.04 12.18
N ASP A 187 8.09 -4.92 11.20
CA ASP A 187 9.14 -5.57 10.41
C ASP A 187 9.46 -4.76 9.15
N GLY A 188 8.55 -3.89 8.71
CA GLY A 188 8.73 -2.98 7.57
C GLY A 188 7.77 -1.79 7.65
N ILE A 189 8.02 -0.80 6.79
CA ILE A 189 7.16 0.39 6.63
C ILE A 189 6.74 0.49 5.17
N SER A 190 5.47 0.77 4.89
CA SER A 190 5.02 1.20 3.57
C SER A 190 4.50 2.64 3.63
N LEU A 191 4.84 3.45 2.64
CA LEU A 191 4.44 4.85 2.54
C LEU A 191 4.52 5.35 1.10
N VAL A 192 3.57 6.21 0.69
CA VAL A 192 2.57 6.91 1.48
C VAL A 192 1.16 6.52 1.05
N ASN A 193 0.20 6.55 2.00
CA ASN A 193 -1.22 6.56 1.66
C ASN A 193 -1.58 7.89 0.97
N THR A 194 -2.84 8.14 0.69
CA THR A 194 -3.31 9.29 -0.09
C THR A 194 -3.28 10.60 0.71
N PHE A 195 -3.01 11.71 0.00
CA PHE A 195 -3.04 13.06 0.58
C PHE A 195 -4.49 13.55 0.68
N LEU A 196 -4.84 14.20 1.77
CA LEU A 196 -6.17 14.78 1.92
C LEU A 196 -6.36 15.96 0.94
N GLY A 197 -7.40 15.88 0.13
CA GLY A 197 -7.72 16.87 -0.89
C GLY A 197 -9.22 17.11 -1.04
N MET A 198 -9.58 18.12 -1.84
CA MET A 198 -10.96 18.50 -2.14
C MET A 198 -11.07 19.08 -3.54
N ARG A 199 -12.22 18.85 -4.20
CA ARG A 199 -12.62 19.56 -5.42
C ARG A 199 -14.06 20.05 -5.32
N ILE A 200 -14.35 21.16 -6.00
CA ILE A 200 -15.68 21.78 -6.06
C ILE A 200 -16.18 21.75 -7.51
N ASP A 201 -17.40 21.26 -7.70
CA ASP A 201 -18.16 21.43 -8.94
C ASP A 201 -18.70 22.87 -9.00
N LEU A 202 -18.15 23.67 -9.93
CA LEU A 202 -18.49 25.09 -10.04
C LEU A 202 -19.95 25.32 -10.47
N ASN A 203 -20.52 24.40 -11.25
CA ASN A 203 -21.92 24.52 -11.69
C ASN A 203 -22.88 24.25 -10.55
N LYS A 204 -22.59 23.21 -9.76
CA LYS A 204 -23.42 22.82 -8.61
C LYS A 204 -23.07 23.53 -7.32
N LYS A 205 -21.94 24.26 -7.28
CA LYS A 205 -21.41 24.98 -6.11
C LYS A 205 -21.29 24.06 -4.87
N ARG A 206 -20.85 22.80 -5.07
CA ARG A 206 -20.73 21.78 -4.01
C ARG A 206 -19.51 20.88 -4.24
N PRO A 207 -19.04 20.17 -3.21
CA PRO A 207 -17.98 19.17 -3.37
C PRO A 207 -18.33 18.11 -4.41
N VAL A 208 -17.33 17.64 -5.17
CA VAL A 208 -17.50 16.63 -6.23
C VAL A 208 -17.79 15.24 -5.69
N ILE A 209 -17.40 14.94 -4.44
CA ILE A 209 -17.66 13.67 -3.76
C ILE A 209 -18.53 13.91 -2.51
N ALA A 210 -19.33 12.92 -2.13
CA ALA A 210 -20.29 13.01 -1.02
C ALA A 210 -19.62 13.32 0.33
N ASN A 211 -18.44 12.77 0.57
CA ASN A 211 -17.65 13.00 1.79
C ASN A 211 -16.99 14.39 1.85
N LYS A 212 -17.19 15.25 0.84
CA LYS A 212 -16.58 16.58 0.69
C LYS A 212 -15.07 16.52 0.44
N MET A 213 -14.31 15.89 1.33
CA MET A 213 -12.86 15.65 1.25
C MET A 213 -12.57 14.17 1.05
N GLY A 214 -11.46 13.86 0.38
CA GLY A 214 -11.01 12.50 0.12
C GLY A 214 -9.50 12.44 -0.11
N GLY A 215 -8.98 11.22 -0.23
CA GLY A 215 -7.57 10.98 -0.50
C GLY A 215 -7.24 11.29 -1.96
N PHE A 216 -6.27 12.16 -2.20
CA PHE A 216 -5.72 12.49 -3.51
C PHE A 216 -4.54 11.58 -3.84
N SER A 217 -4.52 11.00 -5.03
CA SER A 217 -3.49 10.11 -5.56
C SER A 217 -3.27 10.35 -7.04
N GLY A 218 -2.17 9.83 -7.60
CA GLY A 218 -1.80 9.97 -9.01
C GLY A 218 -0.45 10.66 -9.20
N PRO A 219 0.00 10.89 -10.46
CA PRO A 219 1.35 11.39 -10.75
C PRO A 219 1.73 12.69 -10.03
N ALA A 220 0.76 13.57 -9.75
CA ALA A 220 1.01 14.85 -9.09
C ALA A 220 1.61 14.73 -7.67
N ILE A 221 1.43 13.60 -6.98
CA ILE A 221 1.97 13.42 -5.63
C ILE A 221 3.38 12.79 -5.63
N PHE A 222 3.88 12.31 -6.75
CA PHE A 222 5.13 11.54 -6.82
C PHE A 222 6.32 12.22 -6.15
N PRO A 223 6.69 13.49 -6.44
CA PRO A 223 7.85 14.13 -5.82
C PRO A 223 7.70 14.32 -4.30
N ILE A 224 6.48 14.42 -3.81
CA ILE A 224 6.21 14.55 -2.36
C ILE A 224 6.37 13.19 -1.69
N ALA A 225 5.81 12.14 -2.30
CA ALA A 225 5.93 10.77 -1.82
C ALA A 225 7.40 10.30 -1.84
N LEU A 226 8.12 10.56 -2.93
CA LEU A 226 9.54 10.23 -3.08
C LEU A 226 10.39 10.85 -1.95
N ARG A 227 10.18 12.15 -1.66
CA ARG A 227 10.85 12.82 -0.52
C ARG A 227 10.56 12.11 0.81
N MET A 228 9.30 11.73 1.06
CA MET A 228 8.92 11.04 2.30
C MET A 228 9.57 9.66 2.40
N VAL A 229 9.61 8.91 1.31
CA VAL A 229 10.31 7.60 1.24
C VAL A 229 11.78 7.79 1.56
N TYR A 230 12.46 8.76 0.94
CA TYR A 230 13.85 9.09 1.21
C TYR A 230 14.08 9.40 2.70
N GLN A 231 13.27 10.27 3.31
CA GLN A 231 13.41 10.65 4.70
C GLN A 231 13.22 9.47 5.67
N VAL A 232 12.22 8.62 5.40
CA VAL A 232 11.93 7.47 6.27
C VAL A 232 12.99 6.39 6.12
N SER A 233 13.39 6.04 4.90
CA SER A 233 14.39 5.00 4.65
C SER A 233 15.75 5.30 5.29
N HIS A 234 16.12 6.59 5.40
CA HIS A 234 17.35 7.02 6.09
C HIS A 234 17.20 7.11 7.62
N ALA A 235 15.98 6.97 8.13
CA ALA A 235 15.69 7.13 9.54
C ALA A 235 15.38 5.83 10.29
N VAL A 236 14.98 4.78 9.57
CA VAL A 236 14.69 3.44 10.10
C VAL A 236 15.67 2.40 9.56
N LYS A 237 15.77 1.25 10.22
CA LYS A 237 16.65 0.14 9.80
C LYS A 237 15.89 -0.98 9.08
N ILE A 238 14.57 -0.99 9.22
CA ILE A 238 13.67 -1.98 8.61
C ILE A 238 13.37 -1.60 7.15
N PRO A 239 13.07 -2.59 6.27
CA PRO A 239 12.77 -2.33 4.86
C PRO A 239 11.60 -1.38 4.67
N VAL A 240 11.72 -0.57 3.60
CA VAL A 240 10.69 0.39 3.20
C VAL A 240 10.08 -0.03 1.86
N VAL A 241 8.74 0.00 1.78
CA VAL A 241 7.98 -0.15 0.54
C VAL A 241 7.47 1.23 0.12
N GLY A 242 7.95 1.73 -1.03
CA GLY A 242 7.61 3.07 -1.52
C GLY A 242 6.33 3.06 -2.35
N MET A 243 5.47 4.08 -2.19
CA MET A 243 4.29 4.29 -3.05
C MET A 243 3.91 5.75 -3.12
N GLY A 244 3.17 6.10 -4.18
CA GLY A 244 2.60 7.43 -4.38
C GLY A 244 3.02 8.04 -5.72
N GLY A 245 2.09 8.02 -6.67
CA GLY A 245 2.26 8.62 -7.99
C GLY A 245 3.09 7.84 -9.00
N VAL A 246 3.60 6.66 -8.64
CA VAL A 246 4.37 5.78 -9.52
C VAL A 246 3.55 5.37 -10.73
N SER A 247 4.09 5.59 -11.94
CA SER A 247 3.42 5.34 -13.21
C SER A 247 4.35 4.85 -14.33
N SER A 248 5.65 4.78 -14.08
CA SER A 248 6.68 4.35 -15.05
C SER A 248 7.77 3.50 -14.40
N ALA A 249 8.58 2.84 -15.22
CA ALA A 249 9.74 2.09 -14.73
C ALA A 249 10.84 3.05 -14.19
N GLU A 250 10.96 4.26 -14.73
CA GLU A 250 11.81 5.30 -14.20
C GLU A 250 11.40 5.70 -12.77
N ASP A 251 10.10 5.89 -12.50
CA ASP A 251 9.61 6.21 -11.15
C ASP A 251 9.96 5.10 -10.14
N VAL A 252 9.93 3.83 -10.58
CA VAL A 252 10.35 2.70 -9.75
C VAL A 252 11.82 2.79 -9.35
N ILE A 253 12.70 3.09 -10.33
CA ILE A 253 14.12 3.26 -10.06
C ILE A 253 14.36 4.43 -9.09
N GLU A 254 13.67 5.56 -9.26
CA GLU A 254 13.77 6.69 -8.33
C GLU A 254 13.34 6.30 -6.90
N MET A 255 12.23 5.60 -6.74
CA MET A 255 11.78 5.10 -5.42
C MET A 255 12.81 4.16 -4.79
N MET A 256 13.42 3.26 -5.57
CA MET A 256 14.44 2.34 -5.07
C MET A 256 15.73 3.06 -4.69
N LEU A 257 16.20 4.02 -5.50
CA LEU A 257 17.33 4.89 -5.16
C LEU A 257 17.07 5.69 -3.88
N ALA A 258 15.84 6.14 -3.66
CA ALA A 258 15.44 6.81 -2.42
C ALA A 258 15.38 5.88 -1.19
N GLY A 259 15.53 4.56 -1.38
CA GLY A 259 15.62 3.57 -0.30
C GLY A 259 14.45 2.58 -0.22
N ALA A 260 13.53 2.60 -1.18
CA ALA A 260 12.48 1.59 -1.22
C ALA A 260 13.03 0.22 -1.65
N THR A 261 12.72 -0.83 -0.89
CA THR A 261 13.03 -2.23 -1.23
C THR A 261 12.09 -2.79 -2.29
N ALA A 262 10.83 -2.36 -2.25
CA ALA A 262 9.80 -2.69 -3.23
C ALA A 262 8.90 -1.47 -3.45
N VAL A 263 8.10 -1.47 -4.51
CA VAL A 263 7.34 -0.30 -4.95
C VAL A 263 5.89 -0.68 -5.21
N GLU A 264 4.96 -0.02 -4.50
CA GLU A 264 3.53 -0.17 -4.75
C GLU A 264 3.06 0.83 -5.83
N VAL A 265 2.28 0.30 -6.77
CA VAL A 265 1.64 1.06 -7.86
C VAL A 265 0.14 1.14 -7.58
N GLY A 266 -0.36 2.36 -7.38
CA GLY A 266 -1.75 2.62 -6.99
C GLY A 266 -2.61 3.13 -8.15
N ALA A 267 -2.85 4.44 -8.20
CA ALA A 267 -3.77 5.09 -9.13
C ALA A 267 -3.52 4.76 -10.62
N ALA A 268 -2.30 4.44 -11.01
CA ALA A 268 -1.98 4.03 -12.37
C ALA A 268 -2.77 2.81 -12.83
N ASN A 269 -3.07 1.83 -11.93
CA ASN A 269 -3.90 0.66 -12.23
C ASN A 269 -5.36 1.02 -12.56
N LEU A 270 -5.84 2.16 -12.09
CA LEU A 270 -7.21 2.64 -12.35
C LEU A 270 -7.31 3.42 -13.66
N VAL A 271 -6.18 3.97 -14.14
CA VAL A 271 -6.06 4.64 -15.44
C VAL A 271 -5.81 3.63 -16.55
N ASP A 272 -4.92 2.67 -16.27
CA ASP A 272 -4.57 1.59 -17.20
C ASP A 272 -4.41 0.28 -16.40
N PRO A 273 -5.33 -0.70 -16.58
CA PRO A 273 -5.25 -1.96 -15.85
C PRO A 273 -3.99 -2.78 -16.16
N PHE A 274 -3.27 -2.45 -17.25
CA PHE A 274 -1.99 -3.06 -17.60
C PHE A 274 -0.77 -2.28 -17.06
N ALA A 275 -0.95 -1.24 -16.26
CA ALA A 275 0.14 -0.38 -15.80
C ALA A 275 1.28 -1.16 -15.14
N CYS A 276 0.99 -2.02 -14.17
CA CYS A 276 2.02 -2.82 -13.51
C CYS A 276 2.74 -3.75 -14.49
N LYS A 277 2.01 -4.42 -15.39
CA LYS A 277 2.61 -5.26 -16.43
C LYS A 277 3.56 -4.48 -17.32
N LYS A 278 3.14 -3.31 -17.83
CA LYS A 278 3.96 -2.43 -18.68
C LYS A 278 5.22 -1.94 -17.96
N ILE A 279 5.08 -1.56 -16.69
CA ILE A 279 6.23 -1.16 -15.86
C ILE A 279 7.24 -2.31 -15.74
N ILE A 280 6.79 -3.53 -15.43
CA ILE A 280 7.67 -4.71 -15.30
C ILE A 280 8.37 -5.01 -16.63
N GLU A 281 7.64 -4.99 -17.75
CA GLU A 281 8.18 -5.25 -19.08
C GLU A 281 9.18 -4.17 -19.54
N ASP A 282 9.05 -2.93 -19.04
CA ASP A 282 9.95 -1.82 -19.39
C ASP A 282 11.18 -1.72 -18.46
N LEU A 283 11.14 -2.30 -17.26
CA LEU A 283 12.25 -2.25 -16.30
C LEU A 283 13.60 -2.67 -16.91
N PRO A 284 13.73 -3.77 -17.71
CA PRO A 284 15.01 -4.15 -18.29
C PRO A 284 15.62 -3.08 -19.19
N ARG A 285 14.79 -2.40 -20.02
CA ARG A 285 15.22 -1.29 -20.88
C ARG A 285 15.73 -0.10 -20.06
N VAL A 286 15.01 0.25 -18.98
CA VAL A 286 15.40 1.35 -18.10
C VAL A 286 16.67 1.01 -17.33
N MET A 287 16.81 -0.22 -16.83
CA MET A 287 18.03 -0.70 -16.18
C MET A 287 19.25 -0.62 -17.12
N GLU A 288 19.10 -1.03 -18.38
CA GLU A 288 20.17 -0.91 -19.39
C GLU A 288 20.55 0.56 -19.63
N LYS A 289 19.55 1.43 -19.83
CA LYS A 289 19.74 2.87 -20.05
C LYS A 289 20.58 3.52 -18.94
N TYR A 290 20.32 3.16 -17.67
CA TYR A 290 21.00 3.72 -16.51
C TYR A 290 22.15 2.85 -15.98
N LYS A 291 22.54 1.78 -16.72
CA LYS A 291 23.62 0.84 -16.36
C LYS A 291 23.45 0.19 -14.98
N ILE A 292 22.21 -0.17 -14.66
CA ILE A 292 21.85 -0.85 -13.42
C ILE A 292 21.96 -2.36 -13.64
N GLU A 293 22.88 -3.01 -12.94
CA GLU A 293 23.09 -4.46 -13.05
C GLU A 293 22.06 -5.26 -12.26
N SER A 294 21.61 -4.74 -11.12
CA SER A 294 20.63 -5.39 -10.22
C SER A 294 19.81 -4.33 -9.49
N LEU A 295 18.48 -4.53 -9.42
CA LEU A 295 17.61 -3.63 -8.67
C LEU A 295 17.90 -3.68 -7.17
N GLN A 296 18.23 -4.85 -6.62
CA GLN A 296 18.62 -4.98 -5.20
C GLN A 296 19.83 -4.10 -4.86
N SER A 297 20.77 -3.89 -5.79
CA SER A 297 22.01 -3.14 -5.53
C SER A 297 21.85 -1.62 -5.50
N ILE A 298 20.74 -1.09 -6.02
CA ILE A 298 20.51 0.36 -6.07
C ILE A 298 19.69 0.89 -4.91
N ILE A 299 19.20 0.00 -4.02
CA ILE A 299 18.34 0.41 -2.89
C ILE A 299 19.12 1.37 -1.98
N GLY A 300 18.58 2.61 -1.83
CA GLY A 300 19.22 3.64 -1.02
C GLY A 300 20.51 4.22 -1.60
N GLY A 301 20.75 4.05 -2.91
CA GLY A 301 21.95 4.55 -3.58
C GLY A 301 21.90 6.03 -3.99
N CYS A 302 20.90 6.78 -3.55
CA CYS A 302 20.84 8.23 -3.74
C CYS A 302 21.60 8.91 -2.59
N GLU A 303 22.69 9.63 -2.94
CA GLU A 303 23.51 10.44 -2.00
C GLU A 303 22.85 11.79 -1.70
#